data_bae462750b9d6e2e4c28d53d3fd775c8
#
_entry.id   bae462750b9d6e2e4c28d53d3fd775c8
#
_cell.length_a   1.000
_cell.length_b   1.000
_cell.length_c   1.000
_cell.angle_alpha   90.00
_cell.angle_beta   90.00
_cell.angle_gamma   90.00
#
_symmetry.space_group_name_H-M   'P 1'
#
loop_
_entity.id
_entity.type
_entity.pdbx_description
1 polymer ?
#
loop_
_entity_poly.entity_id
_entity_poly.type
_entity_poly.pdbx_seq_one_letter_code
_entity_poly.pdbx_strand_id
1 'polypeptide(L)'
;GACEEFYKAVEQHFLETGSPRDLTILHSAGHSDRLNGIEHFAHKGLVRRIIGSHWGLAPKWSKLIYDNEVEAHCLPQGQLTHLFRAMASGKPGNFSKVGLETFVDPRLEGGRINDLAKEKESLVDLIEIQNEEYLFYKEIPIDLCVIRGTTADEFGNVTMEDEAIKLEAISVAQATKRFGGKVVVQVKNYAKRGTLHPKQVVIPGIYVDHIIVVEDPAANHRQTSCTLYDPVFSGDTKIPVDQIKSLPLDVRKIIGRRAVCELFPSAIVNLGTGIPGDTIGSVSSEEGILDDIVLTVESGVIGGVPMGGADFGIAKNAEAIIEHPYQFDYYNGRGVDITYMGAAEIDMYGNVNVSRFGKRTVGCGGFIDITQNANKVVFCFTFTTGGLNAEVKNGRLNIVQEGRVRKLVNSVNQITFSGKYARRKNQEVSYITERAVFRLTDFGLMLTEVAPGIDLEKDILNNMEFK
;
A
#
# COMPACT_ATOMS: atom_id res chain seq x y z
N GLY A 1 -3.69 -4.44 12.83
CA GLY A 1 -4.76 -5.44 12.79
C GLY A 1 -6.11 -4.84 12.47
N ALA A 2 -7.10 -5.69 12.20
CA ALA A 2 -8.47 -5.27 11.88
C ALA A 2 -9.38 -5.33 13.12
N CYS A 3 -10.55 -4.69 13.03
CA CYS A 3 -11.59 -4.71 14.08
C CYS A 3 -12.51 -5.93 13.86
N GLU A 4 -11.96 -7.14 13.99
CA GLU A 4 -12.62 -8.39 13.58
C GLU A 4 -13.93 -8.66 14.33
N GLU A 5 -13.99 -8.35 15.63
CA GLU A 5 -15.21 -8.52 16.44
C GLU A 5 -16.39 -7.73 15.83
N PHE A 6 -16.14 -6.45 15.54
CA PHE A 6 -17.13 -5.58 14.91
C PHE A 6 -17.50 -6.04 13.50
N TYR A 7 -16.50 -6.39 12.68
CA TYR A 7 -16.75 -6.75 11.28
C TYR A 7 -17.57 -8.04 11.17
N LYS A 8 -17.23 -9.06 11.95
CA LYS A 8 -17.98 -10.31 12.03
C LYS A 8 -19.41 -10.11 12.52
N ALA A 9 -19.61 -9.25 13.53
CA ALA A 9 -20.94 -8.93 14.04
C ALA A 9 -21.83 -8.26 12.97
N VAL A 10 -21.30 -7.34 12.17
CA VAL A 10 -22.02 -6.71 11.07
C VAL A 10 -22.35 -7.73 9.97
N GLU A 11 -21.39 -8.57 9.58
CA GLU A 11 -21.59 -9.63 8.59
C GLU A 11 -22.70 -10.59 9.03
N GLN A 12 -22.59 -11.11 10.26
CA GLN A 12 -23.56 -12.05 10.81
C GLN A 12 -24.97 -11.44 10.86
N HIS A 13 -25.09 -10.22 11.36
CA HIS A 13 -26.38 -9.54 11.43
C HIS A 13 -26.99 -9.32 10.05
N PHE A 14 -26.17 -8.95 9.05
CA PHE A 14 -26.65 -8.83 7.67
C PHE A 14 -27.12 -10.16 7.10
N LEU A 15 -26.38 -11.25 7.32
CA LEU A 15 -26.76 -12.58 6.81
C LEU A 15 -28.04 -13.10 7.45
N GLU A 16 -28.31 -12.77 8.72
CA GLU A 16 -29.51 -13.17 9.46
C GLU A 16 -30.74 -12.33 9.12
N THR A 17 -30.57 -11.01 8.96
CA THR A 17 -31.68 -10.06 8.88
C THR A 17 -31.82 -9.35 7.53
N GLY A 18 -30.80 -9.38 6.69
CA GLY A 18 -30.69 -8.58 5.48
C GLY A 18 -30.42 -7.09 5.73
N SER A 19 -30.02 -6.70 6.93
CA SER A 19 -29.71 -5.32 7.35
C SER A 19 -28.39 -5.28 8.11
N PRO A 20 -27.59 -4.18 8.03
CA PRO A 20 -27.80 -2.95 7.23
C PRO A 20 -27.70 -3.20 5.72
N ARG A 21 -28.09 -2.20 4.92
CA ARG A 21 -28.01 -2.28 3.44
C ARG A 21 -27.41 -1.02 2.87
N ASP A 22 -26.86 -1.14 1.68
CA ASP A 22 -26.40 -0.03 0.84
C ASP A 22 -25.35 0.86 1.50
N LEU A 23 -24.49 0.27 2.32
CA LEU A 23 -23.41 0.98 2.98
C LEU A 23 -22.41 1.57 1.97
N THR A 24 -21.77 2.67 2.34
CA THR A 24 -20.55 3.17 1.73
C THR A 24 -19.38 2.84 2.65
N ILE A 25 -18.39 2.10 2.16
CA ILE A 25 -17.17 1.80 2.88
C ILE A 25 -16.06 2.72 2.39
N LEU A 26 -15.38 3.38 3.33
CA LEU A 26 -14.22 4.23 3.07
C LEU A 26 -13.03 3.75 3.89
N HIS A 27 -11.90 3.49 3.25
CA HIS A 27 -10.66 3.09 3.92
C HIS A 27 -9.42 3.60 3.16
N SER A 28 -8.34 3.94 3.87
CA SER A 28 -7.08 4.30 3.21
C SER A 28 -6.30 3.04 2.79
N ALA A 29 -5.99 2.15 3.71
CA ALA A 29 -5.37 0.86 3.45
C ALA A 29 -6.39 -0.27 3.63
N GLY A 30 -6.43 -1.22 2.71
CA GLY A 30 -7.35 -2.36 2.78
C GLY A 30 -6.82 -3.46 3.70
N HIS A 31 -7.33 -3.56 4.93
CA HIS A 31 -7.00 -4.65 5.84
C HIS A 31 -7.70 -5.94 5.43
N SER A 32 -6.95 -6.91 4.96
CA SER A 32 -7.45 -8.26 4.70
C SER A 32 -6.29 -9.27 4.65
N ASP A 33 -6.61 -10.52 4.93
CA ASP A 33 -5.74 -11.68 4.77
C ASP A 33 -6.31 -12.70 3.77
N ARG A 34 -7.23 -12.26 2.91
CA ARG A 34 -8.02 -13.01 1.93
C ARG A 34 -9.28 -13.68 2.50
N LEU A 35 -9.46 -13.70 3.81
CA LEU A 35 -10.62 -14.32 4.49
C LEU A 35 -11.28 -13.35 5.47
N ASN A 36 -10.47 -12.57 6.17
CA ASN A 36 -10.86 -11.68 7.26
C ASN A 36 -10.70 -10.20 6.88
N GLY A 37 -10.92 -9.30 7.84
CA GLY A 37 -10.82 -7.86 7.63
C GLY A 37 -11.99 -7.34 6.81
N ILE A 38 -11.72 -6.50 5.82
CA ILE A 38 -12.77 -5.93 4.97
C ILE A 38 -13.57 -6.96 4.15
N GLU A 39 -13.08 -8.22 4.04
CA GLU A 39 -13.82 -9.30 3.35
C GLU A 39 -15.19 -9.58 3.98
N HIS A 40 -15.38 -9.30 5.29
CA HIS A 40 -16.66 -9.41 5.98
C HIS A 40 -17.76 -8.50 5.41
N PHE A 41 -17.38 -7.40 4.76
CA PHE A 41 -18.34 -6.49 4.12
C PHE A 41 -18.59 -6.80 2.64
N ALA A 42 -17.88 -7.74 2.05
CA ALA A 42 -17.97 -8.04 0.61
C ALA A 42 -19.21 -8.89 0.26
N HIS A 43 -20.38 -8.36 0.56
CA HIS A 43 -21.68 -9.00 0.26
C HIS A 43 -22.54 -8.06 -0.59
N LYS A 44 -23.16 -8.63 -1.64
CA LYS A 44 -24.13 -7.92 -2.47
C LYS A 44 -25.34 -7.48 -1.63
N GLY A 45 -25.66 -6.18 -1.70
CA GLY A 45 -26.76 -5.57 -0.94
C GLY A 45 -26.34 -5.07 0.45
N LEU A 46 -25.26 -5.54 1.05
CA LEU A 46 -24.67 -4.93 2.24
C LEU A 46 -23.98 -3.61 1.88
N VAL A 47 -23.17 -3.61 0.84
CA VAL A 47 -22.41 -2.44 0.40
C VAL A 47 -22.83 -2.03 -1.01
N ARG A 48 -23.13 -0.74 -1.18
CA ARG A 48 -23.42 -0.09 -2.46
C ARG A 48 -22.17 0.53 -3.07
N ARG A 49 -21.28 1.10 -2.25
CA ARG A 49 -20.11 1.84 -2.71
C ARG A 49 -18.89 1.54 -1.85
N ILE A 50 -17.73 1.33 -2.50
CA ILE A 50 -16.45 1.24 -1.83
C ILE A 50 -15.48 2.29 -2.37
N ILE A 51 -14.79 2.99 -1.46
CA ILE A 51 -13.76 3.97 -1.74
C ILE A 51 -12.52 3.57 -0.95
N GLY A 52 -11.43 3.32 -1.63
CA GLY A 52 -10.21 2.85 -0.96
C GLY A 52 -9.00 2.90 -1.88
N SER A 53 -7.85 2.45 -1.38
CA SER A 53 -6.64 2.44 -2.19
C SER A 53 -6.23 1.04 -2.67
N HIS A 54 -6.60 -0.03 -1.94
CA HIS A 54 -6.05 -1.36 -2.21
C HIS A 54 -6.98 -2.51 -1.81
N TRP A 55 -7.11 -3.53 -2.69
CA TRP A 55 -7.90 -4.76 -2.50
C TRP A 55 -7.13 -6.02 -2.90
N GLY A 56 -5.81 -5.95 -3.04
CA GLY A 56 -4.98 -7.07 -3.51
C GLY A 56 -5.03 -8.31 -2.61
N LEU A 57 -5.33 -8.12 -1.32
CA LEU A 57 -5.55 -9.20 -0.35
C LEU A 57 -7.04 -9.41 -0.03
N ALA A 58 -7.96 -8.84 -0.83
CA ALA A 58 -9.40 -8.92 -0.63
C ALA A 58 -10.10 -9.48 -1.89
N PRO A 59 -10.02 -10.79 -2.15
CA PRO A 59 -10.51 -11.41 -3.39
C PRO A 59 -12.01 -11.29 -3.62
N LYS A 60 -12.85 -11.31 -2.56
CA LYS A 60 -14.29 -11.09 -2.71
C LYS A 60 -14.59 -9.69 -3.22
N TRP A 61 -13.89 -8.66 -2.68
CA TRP A 61 -13.99 -7.29 -3.18
C TRP A 61 -13.52 -7.16 -4.62
N SER A 62 -12.37 -7.74 -4.96
CA SER A 62 -11.86 -7.73 -6.34
C SER A 62 -12.89 -8.32 -7.30
N LYS A 63 -13.60 -9.38 -6.89
CA LYS A 63 -14.68 -10.01 -7.68
C LYS A 63 -15.90 -9.10 -7.81
N LEU A 64 -16.44 -8.54 -6.71
CA LEU A 64 -17.60 -7.64 -6.74
C LEU A 64 -17.35 -6.41 -7.62
N ILE A 65 -16.14 -5.84 -7.56
CA ILE A 65 -15.73 -4.71 -8.37
C ILE A 65 -15.67 -5.09 -9.86
N TYR A 66 -15.03 -6.23 -10.17
CA TYR A 66 -14.92 -6.72 -11.54
C TYR A 66 -16.28 -7.08 -12.15
N ASP A 67 -17.15 -7.73 -11.38
CA ASP A 67 -18.50 -8.10 -11.81
C ASP A 67 -19.46 -6.89 -11.86
N ASN A 68 -18.96 -5.68 -11.54
CA ASN A 68 -19.72 -4.42 -11.54
C ASN A 68 -20.96 -4.45 -10.60
N GLU A 69 -20.82 -5.09 -9.44
CA GLU A 69 -21.87 -5.27 -8.43
C GLU A 69 -21.86 -4.19 -7.33
N VAL A 70 -20.79 -3.39 -7.27
CA VAL A 70 -20.56 -2.31 -6.31
C VAL A 70 -19.90 -1.13 -7.01
N GLU A 71 -20.32 0.11 -6.71
CA GLU A 71 -19.64 1.33 -7.16
C GLU A 71 -18.25 1.41 -6.51
N ALA A 72 -17.17 1.47 -7.31
CA ALA A 72 -15.82 1.37 -6.78
C ALA A 72 -14.90 2.52 -7.23
N HIS A 73 -14.31 3.20 -6.24
CA HIS A 73 -13.34 4.28 -6.45
C HIS A 73 -12.00 3.92 -5.81
N CYS A 74 -10.93 4.05 -6.58
CA CYS A 74 -9.56 3.84 -6.13
C CYS A 74 -8.81 5.16 -6.09
N LEU A 75 -8.40 5.58 -4.89
CA LEU A 75 -7.66 6.81 -4.66
C LEU A 75 -6.32 6.49 -3.98
N PRO A 76 -5.27 7.31 -4.20
CA PRO A 76 -3.97 7.07 -3.57
C PRO A 76 -4.07 7.08 -2.04
N GLN A 77 -3.37 6.16 -1.40
CA GLN A 77 -3.44 5.94 0.05
C GLN A 77 -3.05 7.17 0.86
N GLY A 78 -1.97 7.86 0.45
CA GLY A 78 -1.54 9.10 1.09
C GLY A 78 -2.56 10.22 0.92
N GLN A 79 -3.25 10.28 -0.20
CA GLN A 79 -4.29 11.29 -0.41
C GLN A 79 -5.53 11.01 0.43
N LEU A 80 -5.92 9.75 0.63
CA LEU A 80 -7.02 9.38 1.54
C LEU A 80 -6.68 9.71 2.99
N THR A 81 -5.47 9.39 3.46
CA THR A 81 -5.08 9.72 4.84
C THR A 81 -4.98 11.24 5.07
N HIS A 82 -4.50 12.02 4.09
CA HIS A 82 -4.53 13.49 4.14
C HIS A 82 -5.97 14.03 4.05
N LEU A 83 -6.84 13.39 3.29
CA LEU A 83 -8.25 13.76 3.20
C LEU A 83 -8.96 13.64 4.55
N PHE A 84 -8.73 12.57 5.32
CA PHE A 84 -9.25 12.45 6.68
C PHE A 84 -8.82 13.63 7.56
N ARG A 85 -7.53 14.01 7.50
CA ARG A 85 -7.01 15.15 8.26
C ARG A 85 -7.57 16.50 7.77
N ALA A 86 -7.75 16.66 6.46
CA ALA A 86 -8.38 17.84 5.88
C ALA A 86 -9.84 17.97 6.35
N MET A 87 -10.61 16.88 6.26
CA MET A 87 -11.99 16.81 6.74
C MET A 87 -12.08 17.09 8.24
N ALA A 88 -11.20 16.53 9.06
CA ALA A 88 -11.14 16.79 10.50
C ALA A 88 -11.00 18.28 10.83
N SER A 89 -10.27 19.03 10.00
CA SER A 89 -10.07 20.48 10.17
C SER A 89 -11.12 21.36 9.47
N GLY A 90 -12.20 20.77 8.93
CA GLY A 90 -13.30 21.50 8.30
C GLY A 90 -13.02 21.96 6.86
N LYS A 91 -11.99 21.45 6.21
CA LYS A 91 -11.69 21.74 4.80
C LYS A 91 -12.60 20.93 3.88
N PRO A 92 -12.99 21.46 2.70
CA PRO A 92 -13.88 20.78 1.75
C PRO A 92 -13.20 19.63 1.00
N GLY A 93 -11.92 19.38 1.25
CA GLY A 93 -11.13 18.38 0.60
C GLY A 93 -9.64 18.61 0.76
N ASN A 94 -8.85 17.81 0.05
CA ASN A 94 -7.39 17.90 -0.03
C ASN A 94 -6.97 18.13 -1.48
N PHE A 95 -5.93 18.94 -1.71
CA PHE A 95 -5.37 19.12 -3.05
C PHE A 95 -3.90 18.70 -3.08
N SER A 96 -3.50 18.10 -4.19
CA SER A 96 -2.15 17.55 -4.38
C SER A 96 -1.84 17.39 -5.86
N LYS A 97 -0.57 17.35 -6.23
CA LYS A 97 -0.12 16.92 -7.56
C LYS A 97 -0.08 15.39 -7.70
N VAL A 98 -0.20 14.66 -6.61
CA VAL A 98 -0.25 13.19 -6.61
C VAL A 98 -1.47 12.72 -7.37
N GLY A 99 -1.28 11.81 -8.32
CA GLY A 99 -2.32 11.28 -9.18
C GLY A 99 -2.37 11.90 -10.57
N LEU A 100 -1.76 13.07 -10.80
CA LEU A 100 -1.69 13.67 -12.14
C LEU A 100 -1.08 12.69 -13.16
N GLU A 101 -1.70 12.62 -14.36
CA GLU A 101 -1.31 11.72 -15.46
C GLU A 101 -1.37 10.22 -15.12
N THR A 102 -2.04 9.83 -14.03
CA THR A 102 -2.38 8.45 -13.70
C THR A 102 -3.88 8.21 -13.85
N PHE A 103 -4.34 6.97 -13.65
CA PHE A 103 -5.78 6.65 -13.72
C PHE A 103 -6.64 7.47 -12.74
N VAL A 104 -6.03 8.10 -11.73
CA VAL A 104 -6.72 8.97 -10.77
C VAL A 104 -7.03 10.36 -11.36
N ASP A 105 -6.28 10.77 -12.37
CA ASP A 105 -6.49 12.03 -13.08
C ASP A 105 -7.89 12.03 -13.75
N PRO A 106 -8.74 13.05 -13.50
CA PRO A 106 -10.07 13.14 -14.13
C PRO A 106 -10.06 13.08 -15.67
N ARG A 107 -8.97 13.50 -16.30
CA ARG A 107 -8.78 13.43 -17.76
C ARG A 107 -8.62 12.00 -18.28
N LEU A 108 -8.33 11.03 -17.38
CA LEU A 108 -8.24 9.60 -17.67
C LEU A 108 -9.45 8.86 -17.07
N GLU A 109 -9.33 8.36 -15.85
CA GLU A 109 -10.42 7.60 -15.22
C GLU A 109 -11.03 8.31 -13.99
N GLY A 110 -10.33 9.30 -13.39
CA GLY A 110 -10.78 10.01 -12.19
C GLY A 110 -10.91 9.11 -10.96
N GLY A 111 -10.11 8.04 -10.88
CA GLY A 111 -10.19 7.06 -9.81
C GLY A 111 -11.40 6.12 -9.86
N ARG A 112 -12.26 6.21 -10.88
CA ARG A 112 -13.48 5.41 -11.09
C ARG A 112 -13.13 4.11 -11.80
N ILE A 113 -13.06 3.00 -11.07
CA ILE A 113 -12.41 1.78 -11.56
C ILE A 113 -13.37 0.75 -12.18
N ASN A 114 -14.67 1.00 -12.17
CA ASN A 114 -15.65 0.16 -12.85
C ASN A 114 -16.79 1.00 -13.45
N ASP A 115 -17.70 0.36 -14.21
CA ASP A 115 -18.70 1.10 -14.99
C ASP A 115 -19.73 1.78 -14.10
N LEU A 116 -20.16 1.17 -12.98
CA LEU A 116 -21.04 1.82 -12.01
C LEU A 116 -20.42 3.14 -11.48
N ALA A 117 -19.12 3.14 -11.18
CA ALA A 117 -18.47 4.35 -10.71
C ALA A 117 -18.31 5.41 -11.83
N LYS A 118 -18.09 4.98 -13.09
CA LYS A 118 -17.96 5.90 -14.23
C LYS A 118 -19.24 6.68 -14.52
N GLU A 119 -20.40 6.13 -14.17
CA GLU A 119 -21.71 6.80 -14.27
C GLU A 119 -21.93 7.86 -13.20
N LYS A 120 -21.08 7.90 -12.17
CA LYS A 120 -21.17 8.84 -11.05
C LYS A 120 -20.21 10.00 -11.18
N GLU A 121 -20.49 11.05 -10.41
CA GLU A 121 -19.58 12.19 -10.29
C GLU A 121 -18.21 11.73 -9.76
N SER A 122 -17.15 12.31 -10.33
CA SER A 122 -15.79 12.05 -9.84
C SER A 122 -15.61 12.60 -8.44
N LEU A 123 -14.92 11.84 -7.59
CA LEU A 123 -14.46 12.28 -6.28
C LEU A 123 -13.18 13.14 -6.36
N VAL A 124 -12.67 13.32 -7.58
CA VAL A 124 -11.44 14.08 -7.86
C VAL A 124 -11.71 15.06 -8.98
N ASP A 125 -11.37 16.33 -8.78
CA ASP A 125 -11.40 17.36 -9.79
C ASP A 125 -9.99 17.82 -10.16
N LEU A 126 -9.81 18.28 -11.39
CA LEU A 126 -8.60 19.00 -11.80
C LEU A 126 -8.82 20.48 -11.52
N ILE A 127 -7.89 21.08 -10.78
CA ILE A 127 -7.93 22.53 -10.45
C ILE A 127 -6.60 23.17 -10.78
N GLU A 128 -6.60 24.47 -11.01
CA GLU A 128 -5.40 25.28 -11.23
C GLU A 128 -5.19 26.22 -10.04
N ILE A 129 -3.98 26.21 -9.48
CA ILE A 129 -3.56 27.13 -8.41
C ILE A 129 -2.20 27.70 -8.82
N GLN A 130 -2.11 29.03 -8.94
CA GLN A 130 -0.88 29.73 -9.33
C GLN A 130 -0.26 29.24 -10.64
N ASN A 131 -1.09 28.99 -11.64
CA ASN A 131 -0.73 28.45 -12.96
C ASN A 131 -0.12 27.02 -12.92
N GLU A 132 -0.40 26.25 -11.88
CA GLU A 132 -0.02 24.85 -11.76
C GLU A 132 -1.24 23.96 -11.55
N GLU A 133 -1.25 22.79 -12.21
CA GLU A 133 -2.31 21.80 -12.08
C GLU A 133 -2.21 21.04 -10.77
N TYR A 134 -3.35 20.86 -10.12
CA TYR A 134 -3.54 20.02 -8.94
C TYR A 134 -4.79 19.17 -9.08
N LEU A 135 -4.80 18.02 -8.42
CA LEU A 135 -6.01 17.24 -8.18
C LEU A 135 -6.62 17.68 -6.84
N PHE A 136 -7.93 17.92 -6.84
CA PHE A 136 -8.72 18.21 -5.65
C PHE A 136 -9.52 16.99 -5.26
N TYR A 137 -9.16 16.35 -4.17
CA TYR A 137 -9.84 15.20 -3.56
C TYR A 137 -10.97 15.72 -2.67
N LYS A 138 -12.21 15.48 -3.06
CA LYS A 138 -13.41 16.02 -2.40
C LYS A 138 -13.64 15.36 -1.06
N GLU A 139 -14.20 16.11 -0.09
CA GLU A 139 -14.60 15.55 1.19
C GLU A 139 -15.69 14.47 1.04
N ILE A 140 -15.67 13.50 1.94
CA ILE A 140 -16.60 12.37 1.99
C ILE A 140 -17.16 12.29 3.40
N PRO A 141 -18.45 12.60 3.63
CA PRO A 141 -19.07 12.54 4.94
C PRO A 141 -18.96 11.13 5.55
N ILE A 142 -18.72 11.08 6.88
CA ILE A 142 -18.52 9.85 7.64
C ILE A 142 -19.55 9.79 8.77
N ASP A 143 -20.47 8.81 8.71
CA ASP A 143 -21.50 8.59 9.72
C ASP A 143 -21.01 7.74 10.89
N LEU A 144 -20.08 6.81 10.59
CA LEU A 144 -19.52 5.87 11.56
C LEU A 144 -18.07 5.57 11.21
N CYS A 145 -17.18 5.61 12.21
CA CYS A 145 -15.88 4.98 12.07
C CYS A 145 -15.65 3.91 13.14
N VAL A 146 -14.85 2.91 12.78
CA VAL A 146 -14.43 1.85 13.68
C VAL A 146 -12.92 1.85 13.73
N ILE A 147 -12.37 2.02 14.92
CA ILE A 147 -10.94 2.17 15.15
C ILE A 147 -10.50 1.10 16.15
N ARG A 148 -9.29 0.59 15.96
CA ARG A 148 -8.67 -0.35 16.86
C ARG A 148 -7.66 0.34 17.77
N GLY A 149 -7.58 -0.14 19.01
CA GLY A 149 -6.54 0.21 19.98
C GLY A 149 -6.25 -0.96 20.91
N THR A 150 -5.29 -0.82 21.80
CA THR A 150 -4.94 -1.87 22.77
C THR A 150 -5.79 -1.78 24.02
N THR A 151 -5.78 -0.62 24.69
CA THR A 151 -6.47 -0.39 25.96
C THR A 151 -7.35 0.86 25.86
N ALA A 152 -8.60 0.77 26.36
CA ALA A 152 -9.45 1.93 26.57
C ALA A 152 -9.74 2.12 28.07
N ASP A 153 -9.85 3.38 28.54
CA ASP A 153 -10.36 3.65 29.88
C ASP A 153 -11.86 3.93 29.87
N GLU A 154 -12.46 4.01 31.08
CA GLU A 154 -13.89 4.27 31.27
C GLU A 154 -14.37 5.58 30.64
N PHE A 155 -13.48 6.54 30.33
CA PHE A 155 -13.81 7.78 29.64
C PHE A 155 -13.70 7.66 28.12
N GLY A 156 -13.11 6.58 27.60
CA GLY A 156 -12.89 6.36 26.19
C GLY A 156 -11.52 6.81 25.68
N ASN A 157 -10.57 7.18 26.56
CA ASN A 157 -9.18 7.38 26.14
C ASN A 157 -8.59 6.05 25.68
N VAL A 158 -7.93 6.03 24.52
CA VAL A 158 -7.39 4.79 23.91
C VAL A 158 -5.89 4.89 23.70
N THR A 159 -5.18 3.85 24.09
CA THR A 159 -3.75 3.65 23.84
C THR A 159 -3.53 2.53 22.81
N MET A 160 -2.32 2.47 22.23
CA MET A 160 -1.96 1.53 21.16
C MET A 160 -0.62 0.83 21.43
N GLU A 161 -0.36 0.51 22.68
CA GLU A 161 0.92 -0.04 23.13
C GLU A 161 1.31 -1.36 22.44
N ASP A 162 0.33 -2.22 22.16
CA ASP A 162 0.60 -3.51 21.49
C ASP A 162 0.40 -3.45 19.97
N GLU A 163 -0.09 -2.32 19.44
CA GLU A 163 -0.29 -2.18 17.99
C GLU A 163 1.06 -1.96 17.29
N ALA A 164 1.26 -2.68 16.20
CA ALA A 164 2.47 -2.55 15.40
C ALA A 164 2.54 -1.24 14.58
N ILE A 165 1.40 -0.56 14.38
CA ILE A 165 1.25 0.70 13.65
C ILE A 165 0.05 1.50 14.19
N LYS A 166 0.09 2.82 14.02
CA LYS A 166 -0.98 3.74 14.49
C LYS A 166 -1.99 4.10 13.40
N LEU A 167 -1.54 4.08 12.15
CA LEU A 167 -2.30 4.55 10.98
C LEU A 167 -2.82 5.99 11.16
N GLU A 168 -4.00 6.30 10.62
CA GLU A 168 -4.67 7.61 10.69
C GLU A 168 -5.77 7.70 11.75
N ALA A 169 -5.69 6.91 12.81
CA ALA A 169 -6.77 6.68 13.77
C ALA A 169 -7.39 7.97 14.34
N ILE A 170 -6.57 8.91 14.81
CA ILE A 170 -7.06 10.18 15.35
C ILE A 170 -7.72 11.06 14.27
N SER A 171 -7.16 11.07 13.05
CA SER A 171 -7.71 11.87 11.94
C SER A 171 -9.08 11.37 11.51
N VAL A 172 -9.30 10.06 11.47
CA VAL A 172 -10.60 9.45 11.17
C VAL A 172 -11.61 9.74 12.27
N ALA A 173 -11.23 9.61 13.55
CA ALA A 173 -12.10 9.94 14.69
C ALA A 173 -12.57 11.39 14.62
N GLN A 174 -11.66 12.33 14.43
CA GLN A 174 -11.97 13.75 14.34
C GLN A 174 -12.83 14.08 13.11
N ALA A 175 -12.53 13.51 11.94
CA ALA A 175 -13.34 13.70 10.74
C ALA A 175 -14.77 13.19 10.96
N THR A 176 -14.94 12.01 11.57
CA THR A 176 -16.26 11.46 11.90
C THR A 176 -17.04 12.38 12.85
N LYS A 177 -16.41 12.92 13.90
CA LYS A 177 -17.06 13.86 14.83
C LYS A 177 -17.47 15.17 14.14
N ARG A 178 -16.69 15.67 13.19
CA ARG A 178 -17.05 16.87 12.41
C ARG A 178 -18.37 16.68 11.66
N PHE A 179 -18.62 15.49 11.12
CA PHE A 179 -19.88 15.19 10.42
C PHE A 179 -21.03 14.77 11.35
N GLY A 180 -20.83 14.79 12.68
CA GLY A 180 -21.84 14.35 13.67
C GLY A 180 -21.95 12.83 13.78
N GLY A 181 -21.03 12.10 13.17
CA GLY A 181 -20.99 10.64 13.19
C GLY A 181 -20.53 10.05 14.52
N LYS A 182 -20.57 8.72 14.58
CA LYS A 182 -20.23 7.93 15.76
C LYS A 182 -18.85 7.28 15.62
N VAL A 183 -18.08 7.32 16.71
CA VAL A 183 -16.76 6.70 16.81
C VAL A 183 -16.85 5.47 17.72
N VAL A 184 -16.58 4.31 17.13
CA VAL A 184 -16.51 3.02 17.84
C VAL A 184 -15.04 2.61 17.94
N VAL A 185 -14.59 2.25 19.12
CA VAL A 185 -13.24 1.70 19.33
C VAL A 185 -13.32 0.25 19.77
N GLN A 186 -12.53 -0.60 19.15
CA GLN A 186 -12.35 -2.00 19.53
C GLN A 186 -11.01 -2.15 20.25
N VAL A 187 -11.03 -2.67 21.47
CA VAL A 187 -9.84 -2.85 22.34
C VAL A 187 -9.84 -4.23 22.97
N LYS A 188 -8.67 -4.69 23.41
CA LYS A 188 -8.55 -5.92 24.19
C LYS A 188 -8.53 -5.71 25.70
N ASN A 189 -8.17 -4.49 26.17
CA ASN A 189 -8.08 -4.18 27.59
C ASN A 189 -9.00 -3.01 27.95
N TYR A 190 -9.58 -3.08 29.17
CA TYR A 190 -10.41 -2.01 29.73
C TYR A 190 -9.88 -1.57 31.07
N ALA A 191 -9.63 -0.28 31.24
CA ALA A 191 -8.96 0.30 32.39
C ALA A 191 -9.86 1.32 33.12
N LYS A 192 -9.53 1.59 34.38
CA LYS A 192 -10.18 2.67 35.15
C LYS A 192 -9.80 4.04 34.58
N ARG A 193 -10.77 4.98 34.61
CA ARG A 193 -10.55 6.35 34.21
C ARG A 193 -9.35 6.98 34.93
N GLY A 194 -8.48 7.63 34.15
CA GLY A 194 -7.31 8.36 34.66
C GLY A 194 -6.09 7.50 34.99
N THR A 195 -6.10 6.19 34.64
CA THR A 195 -4.95 5.31 34.84
C THR A 195 -4.00 5.26 33.64
N LEU A 196 -4.46 5.68 32.46
CA LEU A 196 -3.64 5.74 31.26
C LEU A 196 -2.71 6.96 31.27
N HIS A 197 -1.45 6.75 30.83
CA HIS A 197 -0.50 7.85 30.75
C HIS A 197 -0.90 8.82 29.61
N PRO A 198 -1.05 10.14 29.88
CA PRO A 198 -1.65 11.07 28.91
C PRO A 198 -0.86 11.21 27.61
N LYS A 199 0.45 10.99 27.60
CA LYS A 199 1.27 11.00 26.37
C LYS A 199 1.14 9.71 25.53
N GLN A 200 0.59 8.63 26.09
CA GLN A 200 0.34 7.37 25.40
C GLN A 200 -1.08 7.31 24.81
N VAL A 201 -1.98 8.19 25.24
CA VAL A 201 -3.32 8.29 24.66
C VAL A 201 -3.23 8.77 23.22
N VAL A 202 -3.58 7.87 22.29
CA VAL A 202 -3.62 8.17 20.84
C VAL A 202 -4.97 8.74 20.44
N ILE A 203 -6.06 8.21 21.00
CA ILE A 203 -7.42 8.71 20.73
C ILE A 203 -8.00 9.21 22.05
N PRO A 204 -8.14 10.53 22.24
CA PRO A 204 -8.81 11.11 23.39
C PRO A 204 -10.29 10.71 23.49
N GLY A 205 -10.76 10.40 24.71
CA GLY A 205 -12.12 9.93 24.98
C GLY A 205 -13.23 10.88 24.54
N ILE A 206 -12.93 12.18 24.39
CA ILE A 206 -13.89 13.17 23.88
C ILE A 206 -14.37 12.87 22.45
N TYR A 207 -13.67 12.03 21.70
CA TYR A 207 -14.06 11.61 20.35
C TYR A 207 -14.83 10.28 20.35
N VAL A 208 -14.70 9.45 21.39
CA VAL A 208 -15.20 8.07 21.43
C VAL A 208 -16.65 8.03 21.93
N ASP A 209 -17.52 7.38 21.16
CA ASP A 209 -18.93 7.16 21.54
C ASP A 209 -19.16 5.76 22.14
N HIS A 210 -18.49 4.73 21.61
CA HIS A 210 -18.66 3.34 22.02
C HIS A 210 -17.34 2.60 22.13
N ILE A 211 -17.24 1.72 23.12
CA ILE A 211 -16.09 0.84 23.34
C ILE A 211 -16.54 -0.61 23.22
N ILE A 212 -15.89 -1.38 22.38
CA ILE A 212 -16.02 -2.83 22.28
C ILE A 212 -14.79 -3.46 22.94
N VAL A 213 -14.99 -4.19 24.00
CA VAL A 213 -13.93 -5.01 24.64
C VAL A 213 -14.02 -6.41 24.06
N VAL A 214 -12.99 -6.85 23.37
CA VAL A 214 -12.99 -8.13 22.66
C VAL A 214 -12.98 -9.30 23.64
N GLU A 215 -13.91 -10.24 23.50
CA GLU A 215 -13.99 -11.41 24.36
C GLU A 215 -12.90 -12.44 24.08
N ASP A 216 -12.57 -12.65 22.79
CA ASP A 216 -11.49 -13.55 22.34
C ASP A 216 -10.44 -12.78 21.53
N PRO A 217 -9.42 -12.20 22.17
CA PRO A 217 -8.37 -11.48 21.45
C PRO A 217 -7.56 -12.35 20.48
N ALA A 218 -7.45 -13.65 20.73
CA ALA A 218 -6.72 -14.56 19.83
C ALA A 218 -7.43 -14.74 18.49
N ALA A 219 -8.75 -14.72 18.49
CA ALA A 219 -9.57 -14.82 17.28
C ALA A 219 -9.86 -13.48 16.61
N ASN A 220 -10.00 -12.39 17.41
CA ASN A 220 -10.60 -11.14 16.92
C ASN A 220 -9.75 -9.89 17.14
N HIS A 221 -8.54 -10.03 17.74
CA HIS A 221 -7.65 -8.90 18.04
C HIS A 221 -6.17 -9.24 17.88
N ARG A 222 -5.81 -9.98 16.84
CA ARG A 222 -4.41 -10.32 16.53
C ARG A 222 -3.65 -9.06 16.11
N GLN A 223 -2.38 -8.95 16.48
CA GLN A 223 -1.52 -7.80 16.14
C GLN A 223 -1.37 -7.66 14.62
N THR A 224 -1.19 -8.79 13.91
CA THR A 224 -1.23 -8.89 12.45
C THR A 224 -2.06 -10.10 12.04
N SER A 225 -2.28 -10.30 10.74
CA SER A 225 -2.95 -11.50 10.24
C SER A 225 -2.23 -12.79 10.62
N CYS A 226 -0.89 -12.76 10.71
CA CYS A 226 -0.07 -13.94 11.01
C CYS A 226 0.33 -14.05 12.48
N THR A 227 0.35 -12.94 13.22
CA THR A 227 0.93 -12.85 14.56
C THR A 227 -0.12 -12.43 15.58
N LEU A 228 -0.31 -13.23 16.65
CA LEU A 228 -1.17 -12.85 17.76
C LEU A 228 -0.61 -11.61 18.47
N TYR A 229 0.62 -11.71 18.92
CA TYR A 229 1.39 -10.62 19.51
C TYR A 229 2.89 -10.97 19.49
N ASP A 230 3.71 -10.01 19.06
CA ASP A 230 5.16 -10.06 19.14
C ASP A 230 5.67 -8.66 19.56
N PRO A 231 6.33 -8.53 20.72
CA PRO A 231 6.82 -7.25 21.24
C PRO A 231 7.89 -6.60 20.35
N VAL A 232 8.44 -7.32 19.38
CA VAL A 232 9.36 -6.76 18.38
C VAL A 232 8.63 -5.81 17.42
N PHE A 233 7.35 -6.09 17.13
CA PHE A 233 6.56 -5.25 16.22
C PHE A 233 5.96 -4.02 16.90
N SER A 234 5.72 -4.06 18.21
CA SER A 234 5.33 -2.87 18.99
C SER A 234 6.51 -1.98 19.38
N GLY A 235 7.74 -2.51 19.24
CA GLY A 235 8.97 -1.80 19.60
C GLY A 235 9.42 -2.00 21.05
N ASP A 236 8.73 -2.84 21.83
CA ASP A 236 9.07 -3.12 23.23
C ASP A 236 10.36 -3.92 23.38
N THR A 237 10.69 -4.74 22.38
CA THR A 237 11.92 -5.52 22.33
C THR A 237 12.59 -5.40 20.97
N LYS A 238 13.88 -5.75 20.91
CA LYS A 238 14.66 -5.87 19.67
C LYS A 238 15.29 -7.24 19.55
N ILE A 239 15.48 -7.72 18.33
CA ILE A 239 16.19 -8.96 18.03
C ILE A 239 17.53 -8.66 17.35
N PRO A 240 18.57 -9.51 17.52
CA PRO A 240 19.83 -9.40 16.80
C PRO A 240 19.64 -9.44 15.28
N VAL A 241 20.36 -8.60 14.55
CA VAL A 241 20.26 -8.47 13.08
C VAL A 241 20.74 -9.72 12.36
N ASP A 242 21.67 -10.49 12.95
CA ASP A 242 22.18 -11.75 12.42
C ASP A 242 21.15 -12.89 12.34
N GLN A 243 19.96 -12.69 12.96
CA GLN A 243 18.83 -13.62 12.83
C GLN A 243 18.00 -13.42 11.56
N ILE A 244 18.35 -12.45 10.69
CA ILE A 244 17.74 -12.28 9.37
C ILE A 244 18.24 -13.42 8.47
N LYS A 245 17.32 -14.30 8.07
CA LYS A 245 17.69 -15.46 7.26
C LYS A 245 18.10 -15.06 5.86
N SER A 246 19.20 -15.64 5.39
CA SER A 246 19.62 -15.54 3.99
C SER A 246 18.57 -16.15 3.05
N LEU A 247 18.33 -15.50 1.93
CA LEU A 247 17.42 -15.99 0.91
C LEU A 247 18.07 -17.06 0.02
N PRO A 248 17.30 -18.07 -0.46
CA PRO A 248 17.81 -18.99 -1.47
C PRO A 248 18.12 -18.24 -2.78
N LEU A 249 19.10 -18.70 -3.53
CA LEU A 249 19.41 -18.13 -4.85
C LEU A 249 18.35 -18.58 -5.87
N ASP A 250 17.36 -17.72 -6.07
CA ASP A 250 16.30 -17.86 -7.06
C ASP A 250 16.20 -16.59 -7.93
N VAL A 251 15.24 -16.56 -8.83
CA VAL A 251 14.94 -15.40 -9.71
C VAL A 251 14.74 -14.12 -8.91
N ARG A 252 14.08 -14.20 -7.75
CA ARG A 252 13.78 -13.03 -6.92
C ARG A 252 15.04 -12.48 -6.27
N LYS A 253 15.90 -13.33 -5.74
CA LYS A 253 17.18 -12.92 -5.15
C LYS A 253 18.13 -12.34 -6.21
N ILE A 254 18.13 -12.84 -7.45
CA ILE A 254 18.91 -12.26 -8.56
C ILE A 254 18.48 -10.80 -8.79
N ILE A 255 17.16 -10.56 -8.88
CA ILE A 255 16.59 -9.21 -9.03
C ILE A 255 17.00 -8.34 -7.83
N GLY A 256 16.82 -8.84 -6.60
CA GLY A 256 17.16 -8.12 -5.37
C GLY A 256 18.65 -7.74 -5.32
N ARG A 257 19.57 -8.65 -5.67
CA ARG A 257 21.01 -8.37 -5.70
C ARG A 257 21.38 -7.32 -6.73
N ARG A 258 20.77 -7.35 -7.93
CA ARG A 258 21.00 -6.28 -8.90
C ARG A 258 20.40 -4.94 -8.42
N ALA A 259 19.22 -4.99 -7.81
CA ALA A 259 18.54 -3.79 -7.32
C ALA A 259 19.29 -3.10 -6.18
N VAL A 260 19.89 -3.85 -5.26
CA VAL A 260 20.71 -3.33 -4.15
C VAL A 260 21.92 -2.52 -4.65
N CYS A 261 22.44 -2.79 -5.86
CA CYS A 261 23.49 -1.98 -6.48
C CYS A 261 23.07 -0.52 -6.80
N GLU A 262 21.76 -0.21 -6.71
CA GLU A 262 21.24 1.15 -6.88
C GLU A 262 21.26 1.97 -5.57
N LEU A 263 21.54 1.32 -4.41
CA LEU A 263 21.66 1.98 -3.09
C LEU A 263 22.94 2.78 -2.97
N PHE A 264 22.91 3.76 -2.10
CA PHE A 264 24.05 4.57 -1.70
C PHE A 264 24.01 4.85 -0.18
N PRO A 265 25.14 5.17 0.46
CA PRO A 265 25.18 5.41 1.89
C PRO A 265 24.23 6.53 2.34
N SER A 266 23.58 6.31 3.48
CA SER A 266 22.59 7.21 4.10
C SER A 266 21.30 7.40 3.30
N ALA A 267 21.02 6.54 2.30
CA ALA A 267 19.78 6.60 1.54
C ALA A 267 18.57 6.32 2.43
N ILE A 268 17.54 7.13 2.30
CA ILE A 268 16.22 6.88 2.87
C ILE A 268 15.38 6.14 1.82
N VAL A 269 15.01 4.92 2.15
CA VAL A 269 14.49 3.93 1.21
C VAL A 269 13.07 3.52 1.57
N ASN A 270 12.18 3.50 0.57
CA ASN A 270 10.89 2.84 0.71
C ASN A 270 10.87 1.51 -0.03
N LEU A 271 10.27 0.49 0.57
CA LEU A 271 10.08 -0.84 -0.02
C LEU A 271 8.60 -1.11 -0.26
N GLY A 272 8.23 -1.31 -1.53
CA GLY A 272 6.91 -1.78 -1.93
C GLY A 272 6.74 -3.30 -1.73
N THR A 273 5.52 -3.77 -1.89
CA THR A 273 5.16 -5.19 -1.76
C THR A 273 5.81 -6.07 -2.83
N GLY A 274 5.89 -7.38 -2.56
CA GLY A 274 6.39 -8.39 -3.49
C GLY A 274 7.91 -8.51 -3.50
N ILE A 275 8.54 -8.55 -4.67
CA ILE A 275 10.00 -8.75 -4.80
C ILE A 275 10.78 -7.72 -3.96
N PRO A 276 10.49 -6.41 -4.01
CA PRO A 276 11.22 -5.44 -3.18
C PRO A 276 11.15 -5.75 -1.68
N GLY A 277 9.95 -5.86 -1.14
CA GLY A 277 9.74 -6.10 0.31
C GLY A 277 10.30 -7.43 0.79
N ASP A 278 10.29 -8.45 -0.09
CA ASP A 278 10.79 -9.78 0.27
C ASP A 278 12.32 -9.91 0.13
N THR A 279 12.99 -9.03 -0.63
CA THR A 279 14.40 -9.26 -1.00
C THR A 279 15.36 -8.17 -0.57
N ILE A 280 15.01 -6.89 -0.72
CA ILE A 280 15.99 -5.78 -0.55
C ILE A 280 16.58 -5.75 0.85
N GLY A 281 15.76 -5.85 1.90
CA GLY A 281 16.23 -5.85 3.29
C GLY A 281 17.17 -7.03 3.59
N SER A 282 16.78 -8.24 3.17
CA SER A 282 17.58 -9.45 3.39
C SER A 282 18.90 -9.41 2.59
N VAL A 283 18.86 -8.98 1.33
CA VAL A 283 20.07 -8.86 0.50
C VAL A 283 20.99 -7.76 1.03
N SER A 284 20.44 -6.62 1.46
CA SER A 284 21.25 -5.54 2.09
C SER A 284 21.96 -6.02 3.35
N SER A 285 21.29 -6.88 4.15
CA SER A 285 21.91 -7.52 5.32
C SER A 285 23.03 -8.47 4.91
N GLU A 286 22.81 -9.32 3.89
CA GLU A 286 23.84 -10.26 3.38
C GLU A 286 25.08 -9.54 2.81
N GLU A 287 24.88 -8.38 2.17
CA GLU A 287 25.96 -7.57 1.60
C GLU A 287 26.62 -6.62 2.63
N GLY A 288 26.13 -6.60 3.89
CA GLY A 288 26.69 -5.79 4.98
C GLY A 288 26.44 -4.28 4.85
N ILE A 289 25.39 -3.87 4.12
CA ILE A 289 25.05 -2.45 3.87
C ILE A 289 23.73 -2.01 4.53
N LEU A 290 23.09 -2.91 5.28
CA LEU A 290 21.80 -2.59 5.90
C LEU A 290 21.88 -1.43 6.90
N ASP A 291 22.98 -1.35 7.66
CA ASP A 291 23.22 -0.30 8.66
C ASP A 291 23.58 1.05 8.03
N ASP A 292 23.91 1.07 6.74
CA ASP A 292 24.25 2.29 5.99
C ASP A 292 23.02 3.00 5.39
N ILE A 293 21.80 2.40 5.51
CA ILE A 293 20.56 2.92 4.93
C ILE A 293 19.43 2.96 5.95
N VAL A 294 18.39 3.75 5.67
CA VAL A 294 17.18 3.79 6.48
C VAL A 294 15.99 3.26 5.68
N LEU A 295 15.52 2.07 6.03
CA LEU A 295 14.33 1.50 5.42
C LEU A 295 13.07 2.12 6.03
N THR A 296 12.06 2.39 5.21
CA THR A 296 10.77 2.96 5.63
C THR A 296 9.61 2.22 4.98
N VAL A 297 8.47 2.21 5.67
CA VAL A 297 7.21 1.70 5.14
C VAL A 297 6.14 2.77 5.24
N GLU A 298 5.27 2.86 4.25
CA GLU A 298 4.24 3.89 4.14
C GLU A 298 3.27 3.94 5.33
N SER A 299 3.09 2.83 6.05
CA SER A 299 2.25 2.73 7.25
C SER A 299 2.71 3.57 8.45
N GLY A 300 3.91 4.17 8.37
CA GLY A 300 4.49 5.02 9.41
C GLY A 300 5.69 4.41 10.13
N VAL A 301 6.22 3.29 9.64
CA VAL A 301 7.39 2.64 10.24
C VAL A 301 8.67 3.20 9.63
N ILE A 302 9.63 3.57 10.47
CA ILE A 302 10.94 4.09 10.11
C ILE A 302 12.00 3.21 10.77
N GLY A 303 13.01 2.82 10.01
CA GLY A 303 14.10 1.94 10.46
C GLY A 303 13.68 0.48 10.59
N GLY A 304 14.65 -0.35 10.95
CA GLY A 304 14.46 -1.78 11.10
C GLY A 304 14.34 -2.52 9.77
N VAL A 305 13.79 -3.72 9.81
CA VAL A 305 13.62 -4.60 8.65
C VAL A 305 12.14 -4.80 8.34
N PRO A 306 11.62 -4.20 7.26
CA PRO A 306 10.23 -4.36 6.85
C PRO A 306 9.86 -5.83 6.59
N MET A 307 8.63 -6.18 6.97
CA MET A 307 8.06 -7.50 6.75
C MET A 307 7.40 -7.59 5.37
N GLY A 308 7.50 -8.76 4.76
CA GLY A 308 6.84 -9.06 3.50
C GLY A 308 5.55 -9.88 3.66
N GLY A 309 4.90 -10.21 2.54
CA GLY A 309 3.73 -11.07 2.53
C GLY A 309 2.52 -10.49 3.26
N ALA A 310 1.89 -11.30 4.12
CA ALA A 310 0.69 -10.90 4.87
C ALA A 310 0.98 -9.95 6.04
N ASP A 311 2.24 -9.84 6.47
CA ASP A 311 2.69 -8.89 7.50
C ASP A 311 3.28 -7.61 6.90
N PHE A 312 3.10 -7.37 5.61
CA PHE A 312 3.52 -6.12 4.97
C PHE A 312 2.89 -4.90 5.66
N GLY A 313 3.70 -3.87 5.87
CA GLY A 313 3.29 -2.65 6.56
C GLY A 313 3.88 -2.49 7.97
N ILE A 314 4.57 -3.52 8.49
CA ILE A 314 5.25 -3.48 9.80
C ILE A 314 6.74 -3.82 9.63
N ALA A 315 7.55 -3.60 10.64
CA ALA A 315 8.96 -3.96 10.63
C ALA A 315 9.41 -4.54 11.97
N LYS A 316 10.44 -5.40 11.92
CA LYS A 316 11.22 -5.76 13.10
C LYS A 316 12.22 -4.67 13.42
N ASN A 317 12.49 -4.44 14.71
CA ASN A 317 13.47 -3.46 15.17
C ASN A 317 13.22 -2.01 14.68
N ALA A 318 11.96 -1.62 14.49
CA ALA A 318 11.63 -0.25 14.12
C ALA A 318 12.33 0.77 15.05
N GLU A 319 12.79 1.88 14.51
CA GLU A 319 13.37 3.00 15.25
C GLU A 319 12.31 4.01 15.66
N ALA A 320 11.29 4.18 14.79
CA ALA A 320 10.14 5.00 15.09
C ALA A 320 8.87 4.44 14.43
N ILE A 321 7.71 4.65 15.09
CA ILE A 321 6.38 4.34 14.57
C ILE A 321 5.55 5.61 14.68
N ILE A 322 5.35 6.29 13.56
CA ILE A 322 4.60 7.53 13.46
C ILE A 322 3.21 7.29 12.85
N GLU A 323 2.34 8.28 12.89
CA GLU A 323 1.05 8.19 12.23
C GLU A 323 1.17 8.27 10.71
N HIS A 324 0.28 7.58 10.03
CA HIS A 324 0.20 7.44 8.59
C HIS A 324 0.21 8.79 7.82
N PRO A 325 -0.58 9.82 8.22
CA PRO A 325 -0.54 11.10 7.54
C PRO A 325 0.84 11.78 7.56
N TYR A 326 1.58 11.66 8.68
CA TYR A 326 2.92 12.25 8.80
C TYR A 326 3.96 11.53 7.94
N GLN A 327 3.82 10.21 7.77
CA GLN A 327 4.67 9.47 6.85
C GLN A 327 4.46 9.93 5.41
N PHE A 328 3.20 10.11 5.00
CA PHE A 328 2.89 10.63 3.67
C PHE A 328 3.18 12.11 3.50
N ASP A 329 3.14 12.95 4.56
CA ASP A 329 3.66 14.31 4.51
C ASP A 329 5.13 14.31 4.09
N TYR A 330 5.94 13.42 4.71
CA TYR A 330 7.35 13.28 4.36
C TYR A 330 7.53 12.77 2.93
N TYR A 331 6.80 11.73 2.54
CA TYR A 331 6.90 11.16 1.19
C TYR A 331 6.46 12.14 0.10
N ASN A 332 5.37 12.87 0.31
CA ASN A 332 4.84 13.83 -0.66
C ASN A 332 5.58 15.17 -0.67
N GLY A 333 6.25 15.51 0.42
CA GLY A 333 7.04 16.75 0.57
C GLY A 333 8.48 16.60 0.08
N ARG A 334 9.37 16.06 0.94
CA ARG A 334 10.78 15.85 0.58
C ARG A 334 10.96 14.69 -0.40
N GLY A 335 10.15 13.65 -0.28
CA GLY A 335 10.33 12.37 -0.95
C GLY A 335 11.40 11.49 -0.31
N VAL A 336 11.37 10.20 -0.64
CA VAL A 336 12.46 9.27 -0.32
C VAL A 336 13.57 9.38 -1.36
N ASP A 337 14.80 9.02 -0.98
CA ASP A 337 15.93 9.06 -1.91
C ASP A 337 15.77 8.00 -3.00
N ILE A 338 15.29 6.82 -2.61
CA ILE A 338 15.03 5.71 -3.54
C ILE A 338 13.82 4.91 -3.08
N THR A 339 12.98 4.53 -4.02
CA THR A 339 11.90 3.56 -3.77
C THR A 339 12.04 2.35 -4.68
N TYR A 340 11.79 1.17 -4.10
CA TYR A 340 11.74 -0.10 -4.84
C TYR A 340 10.32 -0.60 -4.91
N MET A 341 9.80 -0.75 -6.12
CA MET A 341 8.41 -1.13 -6.36
C MET A 341 8.27 -2.35 -7.27
N GLY A 342 7.21 -3.12 -7.09
CA GLY A 342 6.84 -4.16 -8.05
C GLY A 342 6.25 -3.57 -9.33
N ALA A 343 6.20 -4.38 -10.41
CA ALA A 343 5.49 -4.04 -11.64
C ALA A 343 4.76 -5.27 -12.20
N ALA A 344 3.54 -5.05 -12.69
CA ALA A 344 2.75 -6.07 -13.35
C ALA A 344 2.79 -5.93 -14.89
N GLU A 345 2.69 -4.70 -15.41
CA GLU A 345 2.83 -4.37 -16.82
C GLU A 345 3.66 -3.08 -16.96
N ILE A 346 4.47 -3.02 -18.02
CA ILE A 346 5.26 -1.85 -18.39
C ILE A 346 5.15 -1.66 -19.90
N ASP A 347 4.93 -0.41 -20.36
CA ASP A 347 4.94 -0.10 -21.80
C ASP A 347 6.22 0.62 -22.25
N MET A 348 6.35 0.79 -23.56
CA MET A 348 7.50 1.42 -24.19
C MET A 348 7.75 2.86 -23.74
N TYR A 349 6.72 3.54 -23.21
CA TYR A 349 6.81 4.92 -22.71
C TYR A 349 7.28 4.96 -21.24
N GLY A 350 7.47 3.81 -20.61
CA GLY A 350 7.84 3.66 -19.21
C GLY A 350 6.68 3.81 -18.24
N ASN A 351 5.43 3.75 -18.72
CA ASN A 351 4.28 3.67 -17.82
C ASN A 351 4.26 2.30 -17.14
N VAL A 352 3.78 2.28 -15.89
CA VAL A 352 3.65 1.05 -15.12
C VAL A 352 2.22 0.86 -14.63
N ASN A 353 1.73 -0.36 -14.70
CA ASN A 353 0.48 -0.79 -14.10
C ASN A 353 0.75 -1.79 -12.97
N VAL A 354 0.13 -1.54 -11.80
CA VAL A 354 0.07 -2.48 -10.67
C VAL A 354 -1.35 -2.62 -10.12
N SER A 355 -2.31 -1.84 -10.62
CA SER A 355 -3.61 -1.63 -10.00
C SER A 355 -4.73 -2.47 -10.57
N ARG A 356 -4.67 -2.82 -11.88
CA ARG A 356 -5.71 -3.61 -12.55
C ARG A 356 -5.12 -4.47 -13.66
N PHE A 357 -5.26 -5.79 -13.59
CA PHE A 357 -4.78 -6.72 -14.62
C PHE A 357 -5.64 -7.97 -14.70
N GLY A 358 -6.01 -8.36 -15.92
CA GLY A 358 -6.98 -9.44 -16.15
C GLY A 358 -8.31 -9.15 -15.46
N LYS A 359 -8.80 -10.13 -14.69
CA LYS A 359 -10.03 -10.03 -13.88
C LYS A 359 -9.79 -9.54 -12.45
N ARG A 360 -8.63 -8.96 -12.16
CA ARG A 360 -8.24 -8.55 -10.81
C ARG A 360 -8.14 -7.05 -10.71
N THR A 361 -8.82 -6.49 -9.72
CA THR A 361 -8.64 -5.13 -9.25
C THR A 361 -7.85 -5.19 -7.95
N VAL A 362 -6.65 -4.65 -7.97
CA VAL A 362 -5.73 -4.62 -6.82
C VAL A 362 -5.75 -3.27 -6.14
N GLY A 363 -5.85 -2.20 -6.94
CA GLY A 363 -5.71 -0.82 -6.47
C GLY A 363 -4.26 -0.36 -6.40
N CYS A 364 -4.06 0.90 -6.06
CA CYS A 364 -2.74 1.53 -6.08
C CYS A 364 -2.02 1.55 -4.72
N GLY A 365 -2.74 1.45 -3.59
CA GLY A 365 -2.12 1.66 -2.28
C GLY A 365 -1.38 3.00 -2.22
N GLY A 366 -0.21 3.01 -1.61
CA GLY A 366 0.70 4.16 -1.56
C GLY A 366 1.58 4.33 -2.81
N PHE A 367 1.44 3.46 -3.81
CA PHE A 367 2.33 3.41 -4.98
C PHE A 367 2.44 4.75 -5.72
N ILE A 368 1.31 5.43 -5.99
CA ILE A 368 1.30 6.70 -6.73
C ILE A 368 1.96 7.81 -5.91
N ASP A 369 1.60 7.95 -4.63
CA ASP A 369 2.20 8.93 -3.73
C ASP A 369 3.72 8.83 -3.70
N ILE A 370 4.22 7.60 -3.51
CA ILE A 370 5.63 7.33 -3.31
C ILE A 370 6.40 7.48 -4.62
N THR A 371 5.93 6.84 -5.71
CA THR A 371 6.65 6.85 -6.98
C THR A 371 6.70 8.22 -7.64
N GLN A 372 5.65 9.05 -7.50
CA GLN A 372 5.66 10.40 -8.05
C GLN A 372 6.60 11.37 -7.32
N ASN A 373 6.97 11.07 -6.08
CA ASN A 373 7.75 11.98 -5.24
C ASN A 373 9.13 11.46 -4.82
N ALA A 374 9.43 10.17 -5.03
CA ALA A 374 10.78 9.64 -4.84
C ALA A 374 11.79 10.28 -5.80
N ASN A 375 13.03 10.51 -5.35
CA ASN A 375 14.07 11.02 -6.22
C ASN A 375 14.48 9.99 -7.28
N LYS A 376 14.55 8.71 -6.86
CA LYS A 376 14.84 7.57 -7.74
C LYS A 376 13.79 6.47 -7.55
N VAL A 377 13.30 5.92 -8.66
CA VAL A 377 12.36 4.81 -8.66
C VAL A 377 13.01 3.59 -9.30
N VAL A 378 12.96 2.46 -8.60
CA VAL A 378 13.47 1.18 -9.10
C VAL A 378 12.34 0.16 -9.13
N PHE A 379 11.88 -0.21 -10.31
CA PHE A 379 10.90 -1.27 -10.49
C PHE A 379 11.60 -2.63 -10.52
N CYS A 380 11.20 -3.55 -9.64
CA CYS A 380 11.73 -4.91 -9.50
C CYS A 380 10.66 -5.93 -9.86
N PHE A 381 10.85 -6.66 -10.94
CA PHE A 381 9.85 -7.61 -11.45
C PHE A 381 10.50 -8.73 -12.28
N THR A 382 9.83 -9.87 -12.38
CA THR A 382 10.24 -10.92 -13.31
C THR A 382 9.89 -10.51 -14.74
N PHE A 383 10.74 -10.80 -15.71
CA PHE A 383 10.56 -10.40 -17.12
C PHE A 383 9.24 -10.91 -17.70
N THR A 384 8.93 -12.16 -17.41
CA THR A 384 7.61 -12.76 -17.66
C THR A 384 7.06 -13.39 -16.39
N THR A 385 5.79 -13.81 -16.40
CA THR A 385 5.18 -14.50 -15.25
C THR A 385 4.29 -15.66 -15.70
N GLY A 386 3.83 -16.47 -14.74
CA GLY A 386 2.99 -17.64 -15.04
C GLY A 386 3.80 -18.86 -15.46
N GLY A 387 4.80 -19.21 -14.67
CA GLY A 387 5.61 -20.42 -14.86
C GLY A 387 7.06 -20.16 -15.27
N LEU A 388 7.55 -18.91 -15.18
CA LEU A 388 8.97 -18.61 -15.36
C LEU A 388 9.81 -19.47 -14.43
N ASN A 389 10.77 -20.19 -15.00
CA ASN A 389 11.81 -20.93 -14.29
C ASN A 389 13.17 -20.59 -14.88
N ALA A 390 14.09 -20.16 -14.03
CA ALA A 390 15.46 -19.85 -14.43
C ALA A 390 16.44 -20.35 -13.37
N GLU A 391 17.64 -20.70 -13.80
CA GLU A 391 18.70 -21.20 -12.94
C GLU A 391 20.04 -20.54 -13.26
N VAL A 392 20.91 -20.46 -12.28
CA VAL A 392 22.28 -19.99 -12.46
C VAL A 392 23.22 -21.17 -12.48
N LYS A 393 23.97 -21.32 -13.59
CA LYS A 393 25.04 -22.31 -13.76
C LYS A 393 26.33 -21.63 -14.20
N ASN A 394 27.42 -21.87 -13.49
CA ASN A 394 28.76 -21.33 -13.82
C ASN A 394 28.75 -19.79 -14.04
N GLY A 395 28.04 -19.05 -13.20
CA GLY A 395 27.94 -17.58 -13.28
C GLY A 395 27.09 -17.08 -14.47
N ARG A 396 26.32 -17.95 -15.13
CA ARG A 396 25.42 -17.58 -16.22
C ARG A 396 23.98 -17.91 -15.88
N LEU A 397 23.07 -17.01 -16.24
CA LEU A 397 21.63 -17.21 -16.14
C LEU A 397 21.16 -18.06 -17.34
N ASN A 398 20.34 -19.05 -17.06
CA ASN A 398 19.72 -19.92 -18.07
C ASN A 398 18.21 -19.92 -17.85
N ILE A 399 17.42 -19.54 -18.85
CA ILE A 399 15.97 -19.65 -18.82
C ILE A 399 15.58 -21.09 -19.17
N VAL A 400 15.16 -21.83 -18.13
CA VAL A 400 14.73 -23.23 -18.29
C VAL A 400 13.35 -23.32 -18.90
N GLN A 401 12.45 -22.40 -18.42
CA GLN A 401 11.08 -22.30 -18.91
C GLN A 401 10.66 -20.82 -18.90
N GLU A 402 10.14 -20.35 -20.03
CA GLU A 402 9.59 -18.99 -20.14
C GLU A 402 8.20 -18.91 -19.49
N GLY A 403 7.89 -17.75 -18.90
CA GLY A 403 6.57 -17.48 -18.37
C GLY A 403 5.54 -17.24 -19.49
N ARG A 404 4.29 -17.62 -19.23
CA ARG A 404 3.20 -17.52 -20.22
C ARG A 404 2.67 -16.10 -20.44
N VAL A 405 2.95 -15.18 -19.52
CA VAL A 405 2.43 -13.82 -19.54
C VAL A 405 3.59 -12.83 -19.66
N ARG A 406 3.57 -12.04 -20.72
CA ARG A 406 4.49 -10.93 -20.94
C ARG A 406 4.12 -9.76 -20.03
N LYS A 407 5.12 -9.07 -19.51
CA LYS A 407 4.95 -7.86 -18.71
C LYS A 407 5.36 -6.58 -19.45
N LEU A 408 6.23 -6.71 -20.44
CA LEU A 408 6.62 -5.63 -21.34
C LEU A 408 5.64 -5.62 -22.51
N VAL A 409 4.63 -4.74 -22.43
CA VAL A 409 3.44 -4.71 -23.29
C VAL A 409 3.40 -3.45 -24.15
N ASN A 410 2.66 -3.46 -25.26
CA ASN A 410 2.50 -2.27 -26.12
C ASN A 410 1.87 -1.08 -25.38
N SER A 411 0.90 -1.35 -24.53
CA SER A 411 0.23 -0.36 -23.68
C SER A 411 -0.24 -1.02 -22.40
N VAL A 412 0.00 -0.38 -21.24
CA VAL A 412 -0.50 -0.86 -19.97
C VAL A 412 -2.03 -0.76 -19.89
N ASN A 413 -2.67 -1.70 -19.19
CA ASN A 413 -4.12 -1.69 -18.99
C ASN A 413 -4.61 -0.47 -18.20
N GLN A 414 -3.77 0.02 -17.29
CA GLN A 414 -4.08 1.18 -16.46
C GLN A 414 -2.78 1.89 -16.08
N ILE A 415 -2.72 3.20 -16.17
CA ILE A 415 -1.52 3.97 -15.80
C ILE A 415 -1.53 4.20 -14.29
N THR A 416 -0.73 3.43 -13.54
CA THR A 416 -0.50 3.67 -12.12
C THR A 416 0.75 4.54 -11.90
N PHE A 417 1.76 4.43 -12.77
CA PHE A 417 2.91 5.32 -12.84
C PHE A 417 3.02 5.86 -14.26
N SER A 418 3.17 7.19 -14.39
CA SER A 418 3.32 7.87 -15.69
C SER A 418 4.80 8.12 -15.99
N GLY A 419 5.32 7.45 -17.02
CA GLY A 419 6.65 7.72 -17.55
C GLY A 419 6.80 9.14 -18.09
N LYS A 420 5.72 9.71 -18.65
CA LYS A 420 5.68 11.10 -19.11
C LYS A 420 5.83 12.08 -17.96
N TYR A 421 5.12 11.86 -16.83
CA TYR A 421 5.25 12.68 -15.62
C TYR A 421 6.67 12.62 -15.04
N ALA A 422 7.23 11.40 -14.96
CA ALA A 422 8.58 11.17 -14.47
C ALA A 422 9.65 11.91 -15.30
N ARG A 423 9.56 11.84 -16.64
CA ARG A 423 10.46 12.59 -17.53
C ARG A 423 10.38 14.10 -17.32
N ARG A 424 9.15 14.65 -17.21
CA ARG A 424 8.94 16.08 -16.96
C ARG A 424 9.58 16.53 -15.63
N LYS A 425 9.64 15.64 -14.63
CA LYS A 425 10.30 15.89 -13.35
C LYS A 425 11.80 15.57 -13.35
N ASN A 426 12.38 15.09 -14.43
CA ASN A 426 13.74 14.57 -14.53
C ASN A 426 14.03 13.48 -13.48
N GLN A 427 13.05 12.64 -13.19
CA GLN A 427 13.14 11.58 -12.20
C GLN A 427 13.95 10.40 -12.76
N GLU A 428 14.90 9.88 -11.97
CA GLU A 428 15.66 8.68 -12.33
C GLU A 428 14.81 7.43 -12.15
N VAL A 429 14.62 6.65 -13.23
CA VAL A 429 13.78 5.46 -13.21
C VAL A 429 14.49 4.28 -13.84
N SER A 430 14.58 3.18 -13.09
CA SER A 430 15.16 1.91 -13.52
C SER A 430 14.14 0.78 -13.44
N TYR A 431 14.22 -0.16 -14.39
CA TYR A 431 13.35 -1.33 -14.49
C TYR A 431 14.25 -2.58 -14.49
N ILE A 432 14.26 -3.30 -13.38
CA ILE A 432 15.19 -4.39 -13.11
C ILE A 432 14.46 -5.73 -13.13
N THR A 433 14.93 -6.62 -13.97
CA THR A 433 14.47 -8.02 -14.05
C THR A 433 15.63 -8.96 -13.74
N GLU A 434 15.35 -10.25 -13.70
CA GLU A 434 16.40 -11.27 -13.54
C GLU A 434 17.38 -11.32 -14.71
N ARG A 435 16.99 -10.84 -15.91
CA ARG A 435 17.77 -11.00 -17.16
C ARG A 435 18.21 -9.71 -17.82
N ALA A 436 17.52 -8.60 -17.52
CA ALA A 436 17.75 -7.30 -18.18
C ALA A 436 17.45 -6.13 -17.27
N VAL A 437 18.14 -5.02 -17.50
CA VAL A 437 17.83 -3.72 -16.87
C VAL A 437 17.52 -2.71 -17.97
N PHE A 438 16.42 -1.97 -17.78
CA PHE A 438 16.07 -0.83 -18.62
C PHE A 438 16.10 0.46 -17.78
N ARG A 439 16.31 1.58 -18.45
CA ARG A 439 16.21 2.92 -17.87
C ARG A 439 15.22 3.77 -18.66
N LEU A 440 14.51 4.64 -17.96
CA LEU A 440 13.65 5.63 -18.60
C LEU A 440 14.53 6.74 -19.17
N THR A 441 14.33 7.03 -20.46
CA THR A 441 15.00 8.13 -21.19
C THR A 441 13.96 9.07 -21.79
N ASP A 442 14.37 10.17 -22.41
CA ASP A 442 13.48 11.07 -23.13
C ASP A 442 12.71 10.38 -24.26
N PHE A 443 13.24 9.29 -24.81
CA PHE A 443 12.66 8.52 -25.90
C PHE A 443 11.82 7.31 -25.44
N GLY A 444 11.74 7.03 -24.13
CA GLY A 444 11.09 5.85 -23.58
C GLY A 444 12.08 4.90 -22.89
N LEU A 445 11.76 3.61 -22.87
CA LEU A 445 12.61 2.59 -22.26
C LEU A 445 13.85 2.31 -23.12
N MET A 446 15.01 2.33 -22.48
CA MET A 446 16.29 1.92 -23.08
C MET A 446 16.85 0.72 -22.34
N LEU A 447 17.16 -0.35 -23.06
CA LEU A 447 17.88 -1.52 -22.52
C LEU A 447 19.34 -1.12 -22.23
N THR A 448 19.78 -1.27 -20.99
CA THR A 448 21.12 -0.86 -20.55
C THR A 448 22.00 -2.01 -20.12
N GLU A 449 21.39 -3.13 -19.65
CA GLU A 449 22.15 -4.28 -19.17
C GLU A 449 21.45 -5.58 -19.59
N VAL A 450 22.26 -6.58 -19.92
CA VAL A 450 21.83 -7.97 -20.21
C VAL A 450 22.62 -8.91 -19.33
N ALA A 451 21.94 -9.81 -18.62
CA ALA A 451 22.59 -10.78 -17.74
C ALA A 451 23.46 -11.77 -18.52
N PRO A 452 24.62 -12.19 -17.97
CA PRO A 452 25.45 -13.20 -18.60
C PRO A 452 24.69 -14.49 -18.88
N GLY A 453 24.73 -14.99 -20.12
CA GLY A 453 24.04 -16.19 -20.56
C GLY A 453 22.72 -15.95 -21.29
N ILE A 454 22.24 -14.72 -21.31
CA ILE A 454 20.99 -14.31 -21.98
C ILE A 454 21.27 -13.89 -23.42
N ASP A 455 20.48 -14.42 -24.36
CA ASP A 455 20.46 -14.02 -25.76
C ASP A 455 19.48 -12.85 -25.97
N LEU A 456 19.97 -11.78 -26.62
CA LEU A 456 19.20 -10.55 -26.82
C LEU A 456 17.90 -10.80 -27.62
N GLU A 457 17.99 -11.50 -28.72
CA GLU A 457 16.84 -11.72 -29.61
C GLU A 457 15.87 -12.74 -28.99
N LYS A 458 16.39 -13.92 -28.61
CA LYS A 458 15.59 -15.03 -28.12
C LYS A 458 14.96 -14.75 -26.75
N ASP A 459 15.76 -14.28 -25.79
CA ASP A 459 15.37 -14.24 -24.39
C ASP A 459 14.82 -12.86 -23.97
N ILE A 460 15.04 -11.79 -24.76
CA ILE A 460 14.55 -10.44 -24.49
C ILE A 460 13.54 -10.03 -25.55
N LEU A 461 13.97 -9.73 -26.80
CA LEU A 461 13.12 -9.08 -27.80
C LEU A 461 11.90 -9.92 -28.18
N ASN A 462 12.02 -11.24 -28.28
CA ASN A 462 10.90 -12.13 -28.58
C ASN A 462 9.91 -12.31 -27.43
N ASN A 463 10.26 -11.85 -26.22
CA ASN A 463 9.42 -11.93 -25.02
C ASN A 463 8.86 -10.55 -24.58
N MET A 464 9.03 -9.53 -25.44
CA MET A 464 8.41 -8.20 -25.33
C MET A 464 7.38 -8.02 -26.45
N GLU A 465 6.45 -7.08 -26.30
CA GLU A 465 5.49 -6.70 -27.35
C GLU A 465 5.96 -5.50 -28.19
N PHE A 466 7.04 -4.84 -27.79
CA PHE A 466 7.66 -3.70 -28.50
C PHE A 466 9.17 -3.91 -28.63
N LYS A 467 9.83 -3.14 -29.53
CA LYS A 467 11.28 -3.20 -29.79
C LYS A 467 11.93 -1.84 -29.59
#